data_73aff7f30fc79a8032bef8e517e1177e
#
_entry.id   73aff7f30fc79a8032bef8e517e1177e
#
_cell.length_a   1.000
_cell.length_b   1.000
_cell.length_c   1.000
_cell.angle_alpha   90.00
_cell.angle_beta   90.00
_cell.angle_gamma   90.00
#
_symmetry.space_group_name_H-M   'P 1'
#
loop_
_entity.id
_entity.type
_entity.pdbx_description
1 polymer ?
#
loop_
_entity_poly.entity_id
_entity_poly.type
_entity_poly.pdbx_seq_one_letter_code
_entity_poly.pdbx_strand_id
1 'polypeptide(L)'
;MMSWYKNKKLGAIGHLAAYSFHETKNYTSGGEGGLLLINDVNFIERAEIIREKGTNRSQFFRGMVDKYTWCDIGSSYLPSELQAAYLWGQLENADLINLNRLNSWSIYYNRLKNLEKDNIIQLPKIPENCNHNAHMFYIKVKNLETRTKLLEYLKGKNIGAVFHYVPLHTSPFGCKNTIFNGVDKFTSIESEKLLRLPLWYG
;
A
#
# COMPACT_ATOMS: atom_id res chain seq x y z
N MET A 1 -6.13 0.66 -3.92
CA MET A 1 -7.56 0.80 -4.27
C MET A 1 -8.01 2.25 -4.06
N MET A 2 -9.04 2.74 -4.76
CA MET A 2 -9.59 4.12 -4.67
C MET A 2 -8.62 5.26 -5.05
N SER A 3 -7.62 4.98 -5.87
CA SER A 3 -6.72 6.00 -6.44
C SER A 3 -6.78 5.96 -7.97
N TRP A 4 -6.55 7.11 -8.61
CA TRP A 4 -6.72 7.28 -10.05
C TRP A 4 -5.53 8.02 -10.65
N TYR A 5 -5.23 7.71 -11.90
CA TYR A 5 -4.31 8.46 -12.75
C TYR A 5 -4.94 8.67 -14.12
N LYS A 6 -5.06 9.92 -14.55
CA LYS A 6 -5.68 10.29 -15.85
C LYS A 6 -7.03 9.57 -16.07
N ASN A 7 -7.92 9.62 -15.09
CA ASN A 7 -9.25 8.99 -15.11
C ASN A 7 -9.26 7.46 -15.18
N LYS A 8 -8.11 6.78 -15.02
CA LYS A 8 -8.03 5.33 -14.89
C LYS A 8 -7.75 4.92 -13.43
N LYS A 9 -8.47 3.94 -12.93
CA LYS A 9 -8.20 3.37 -11.60
C LYS A 9 -6.80 2.76 -11.58
N LEU A 10 -6.03 3.03 -10.54
CA LEU A 10 -4.77 2.31 -10.32
C LEU A 10 -5.08 0.84 -10.09
N GLY A 11 -4.35 -0.03 -10.80
CA GLY A 11 -4.62 -1.45 -10.91
C GLY A 11 -5.21 -1.89 -12.26
N ALA A 12 -5.77 -0.94 -13.06
CA ALA A 12 -6.35 -1.22 -14.38
C ALA A 12 -5.49 -0.67 -15.55
N ILE A 13 -4.19 -0.44 -15.34
CA ILE A 13 -3.32 0.19 -16.36
C ILE A 13 -2.36 -0.82 -17.01
N GLY A 14 -1.69 -1.67 -16.21
CA GLY A 14 -0.77 -2.70 -16.70
C GLY A 14 -1.47 -4.03 -16.93
N HIS A 15 -0.74 -5.07 -17.35
CA HIS A 15 -1.25 -6.41 -17.58
C HIS A 15 -1.73 -7.08 -16.29
N LEU A 16 -0.98 -6.89 -15.22
CA LEU A 16 -1.24 -7.40 -13.88
C LEU A 16 -1.07 -6.29 -12.85
N ALA A 17 -1.85 -6.33 -11.78
CA ALA A 17 -1.66 -5.46 -10.63
C ALA A 17 -2.07 -6.18 -9.34
N ALA A 18 -1.68 -5.64 -8.19
CA ALA A 18 -2.04 -6.18 -6.90
C ALA A 18 -2.59 -5.11 -5.97
N TYR A 19 -3.62 -5.45 -5.21
CA TYR A 19 -4.05 -4.70 -4.04
C TYR A 19 -3.66 -5.46 -2.78
N SER A 20 -3.20 -4.73 -1.78
CA SER A 20 -2.96 -5.26 -0.44
C SER A 20 -4.14 -4.92 0.46
N PHE A 21 -4.60 -5.91 1.22
CA PHE A 21 -5.60 -5.79 2.26
C PHE A 21 -5.02 -6.15 3.64
N HIS A 22 -3.71 -5.99 3.79
CA HIS A 22 -3.02 -6.08 5.07
C HIS A 22 -3.66 -5.14 6.11
N GLU A 23 -3.55 -5.45 7.39
CA GLU A 23 -4.17 -4.69 8.49
C GLU A 23 -3.85 -3.18 8.50
N THR A 24 -2.69 -2.78 7.96
CA THR A 24 -2.27 -1.37 7.88
C THR A 24 -2.83 -0.60 6.69
N LYS A 25 -3.59 -1.24 5.80
CA LYS A 25 -4.15 -0.60 4.60
C LYS A 25 -5.47 0.11 4.89
N ASN A 26 -5.90 0.94 3.94
CA ASN A 26 -7.16 1.69 4.08
C ASN A 26 -8.38 0.77 4.21
N TYR A 27 -8.31 -0.38 3.56
CA TYR A 27 -9.29 -1.46 3.61
C TYR A 27 -8.52 -2.72 3.96
N THR A 28 -8.98 -3.43 4.98
CA THR A 28 -8.25 -4.56 5.53
C THR A 28 -9.10 -5.81 5.59
N SER A 29 -8.46 -6.97 5.47
CA SER A 29 -9.07 -8.27 5.72
C SER A 29 -8.95 -8.73 7.18
N GLY A 30 -8.55 -7.83 8.09
CA GLY A 30 -8.34 -8.15 9.50
C GLY A 30 -7.02 -8.88 9.79
N GLY A 31 -6.07 -8.81 8.88
CA GLY A 31 -4.75 -9.45 8.96
C GLY A 31 -4.06 -9.34 7.61
N GLU A 32 -3.61 -10.47 7.09
CA GLU A 32 -3.05 -10.54 5.74
C GLU A 32 -4.15 -10.71 4.70
N GLY A 33 -3.98 -10.09 3.53
CA GLY A 33 -4.88 -10.24 2.41
C GLY A 33 -4.42 -9.51 1.17
N GLY A 34 -4.85 -9.99 0.01
CA GLY A 34 -4.49 -9.40 -1.27
C GLY A 34 -5.48 -9.76 -2.38
N LEU A 35 -5.40 -8.99 -3.45
CA LEU A 35 -6.16 -9.21 -4.67
C LEU A 35 -5.23 -9.05 -5.87
N LEU A 36 -5.17 -10.04 -6.74
CA LEU A 36 -4.55 -9.95 -8.04
C LEU A 36 -5.58 -9.43 -9.05
N LEU A 37 -5.25 -8.34 -9.73
CA LEU A 37 -6.02 -7.82 -10.86
C LEU A 37 -5.36 -8.30 -12.15
N ILE A 38 -6.15 -8.93 -13.02
CA ILE A 38 -5.68 -9.47 -14.30
C ILE A 38 -6.38 -8.71 -15.41
N ASN A 39 -5.63 -7.86 -16.11
CA ASN A 39 -6.12 -7.03 -17.20
C ASN A 39 -5.82 -7.65 -18.58
N ASP A 40 -4.98 -8.68 -18.63
CA ASP A 40 -4.66 -9.46 -19.83
C ASP A 40 -5.13 -10.91 -19.65
N VAL A 41 -6.06 -11.32 -20.50
CA VAL A 41 -6.72 -12.63 -20.44
C VAL A 41 -5.74 -13.82 -20.50
N ASN A 42 -4.57 -13.64 -21.09
CA ASN A 42 -3.56 -14.69 -21.20
C ASN A 42 -3.01 -15.17 -19.85
N PHE A 43 -3.19 -14.38 -18.78
CA PHE A 43 -2.72 -14.74 -17.44
C PHE A 43 -3.80 -15.37 -16.56
N ILE A 44 -5.07 -15.39 -16.97
CA ILE A 44 -6.20 -15.82 -16.12
C ILE A 44 -6.04 -17.29 -15.69
N GLU A 45 -5.92 -18.19 -16.66
CA GLU A 45 -5.87 -19.63 -16.38
C GLU A 45 -4.72 -20.00 -15.45
N ARG A 46 -3.53 -19.53 -15.76
CA ARG A 46 -2.36 -19.79 -14.93
C ARG A 46 -2.46 -19.18 -13.54
N ALA A 47 -3.02 -17.99 -13.40
CA ALA A 47 -3.24 -17.35 -12.10
C ALA A 47 -4.20 -18.17 -11.23
N GLU A 48 -5.27 -18.73 -11.79
CA GLU A 48 -6.20 -19.60 -11.07
C GLU A 48 -5.51 -20.89 -10.59
N ILE A 49 -4.69 -21.50 -11.44
CA ILE A 49 -3.92 -22.71 -11.10
C ILE A 49 -2.93 -22.40 -9.96
N ILE A 50 -2.13 -21.36 -10.09
CA ILE A 50 -1.15 -20.96 -9.07
C ILE A 50 -1.81 -20.66 -7.73
N ARG A 51 -2.96 -19.96 -7.75
CA ARG A 51 -3.72 -19.58 -6.55
C ARG A 51 -4.17 -20.79 -5.74
N GLU A 52 -4.51 -21.89 -6.39
CA GLU A 52 -5.04 -23.13 -5.79
C GLU A 52 -4.03 -24.27 -5.85
N LYS A 53 -2.85 -24.06 -5.30
CA LYS A 53 -1.81 -25.10 -5.08
C LYS A 53 -1.26 -25.70 -6.38
N GLY A 54 -1.35 -25.00 -7.50
CA GLY A 54 -0.91 -25.51 -8.81
C GLY A 54 -1.87 -26.53 -9.43
N THR A 55 -3.14 -26.56 -8.99
CA THR A 55 -4.15 -27.49 -9.51
C THR A 55 -5.15 -26.79 -10.43
N ASN A 56 -5.75 -27.54 -11.35
CA ASN A 56 -6.85 -27.06 -12.20
C ASN A 56 -8.24 -27.20 -11.53
N ARG A 57 -8.30 -27.09 -10.20
CA ARG A 57 -9.52 -27.25 -9.42
C ARG A 57 -10.66 -26.31 -9.84
N SER A 58 -10.33 -25.07 -10.22
CA SER A 58 -11.32 -24.11 -10.73
C SER A 58 -12.00 -24.59 -12.01
N GLN A 59 -11.27 -25.28 -12.90
CA GLN A 59 -11.83 -25.87 -14.13
C GLN A 59 -12.76 -27.05 -13.79
N PHE A 60 -12.43 -27.85 -12.78
CA PHE A 60 -13.29 -28.93 -12.31
C PHE A 60 -14.64 -28.42 -11.80
N PHE A 61 -14.64 -27.38 -10.96
CA PHE A 61 -15.89 -26.81 -10.46
C PHE A 61 -16.75 -26.14 -11.54
N ARG A 62 -16.15 -25.74 -12.65
CA ARG A 62 -16.87 -25.23 -13.83
C ARG A 62 -17.32 -26.34 -14.79
N GLY A 63 -17.07 -27.61 -14.49
CA GLY A 63 -17.41 -28.74 -15.34
C GLY A 63 -16.58 -28.85 -16.62
N MET A 64 -15.39 -28.23 -16.66
CA MET A 64 -14.51 -28.23 -17.85
C MET A 64 -13.61 -29.45 -17.90
N VAL A 65 -13.41 -30.14 -16.79
CA VAL A 65 -12.64 -31.37 -16.64
C VAL A 65 -13.33 -32.32 -15.69
N ASP A 66 -13.18 -33.63 -15.90
CA ASP A 66 -13.83 -34.69 -15.08
C ASP A 66 -13.20 -34.81 -13.68
N LYS A 67 -11.91 -34.52 -13.58
CA LYS A 67 -11.12 -34.57 -12.34
C LYS A 67 -10.13 -33.42 -12.33
N TYR A 68 -9.84 -32.87 -11.15
CA TYR A 68 -8.74 -31.95 -11.04
C TYR A 68 -7.43 -32.68 -10.71
N THR A 69 -6.34 -32.09 -11.13
CA THR A 69 -5.00 -32.62 -10.94
C THR A 69 -3.98 -31.52 -10.69
N TRP A 70 -2.79 -31.88 -10.27
CA TRP A 70 -1.68 -30.96 -10.12
C TRP A 70 -1.05 -30.68 -11.49
N CYS A 71 -1.06 -29.40 -11.91
CA CYS A 71 -0.68 -28.98 -13.26
C CYS A 71 0.56 -28.09 -13.29
N ASP A 72 0.82 -27.30 -12.24
CA ASP A 72 1.90 -26.32 -12.21
C ASP A 72 2.35 -26.06 -10.76
N ILE A 73 3.41 -25.27 -10.60
CA ILE A 73 3.82 -24.74 -9.30
C ILE A 73 2.73 -23.80 -8.79
N GLY A 74 2.41 -23.89 -7.50
CA GLY A 74 1.44 -23.02 -6.87
C GLY A 74 1.51 -23.05 -5.36
N SER A 75 0.67 -22.26 -4.71
CA SER A 75 0.54 -22.23 -3.26
C SER A 75 -0.92 -21.99 -2.85
N SER A 76 -1.20 -22.08 -1.57
CA SER A 76 -2.52 -21.78 -1.01
C SER A 76 -2.64 -20.28 -0.78
N TYR A 77 -3.12 -19.56 -1.81
CA TYR A 77 -3.29 -18.10 -1.75
C TYR A 77 -4.72 -17.67 -1.44
N LEU A 78 -5.62 -18.60 -1.19
CA LEU A 78 -7.01 -18.29 -0.85
C LEU A 78 -7.10 -17.76 0.58
N PRO A 79 -7.82 -16.65 0.81
CA PRO A 79 -8.16 -16.20 2.15
C PRO A 79 -9.13 -17.17 2.82
N SER A 80 -9.23 -17.13 4.13
CA SER A 80 -10.33 -17.78 4.84
C SER A 80 -11.66 -17.03 4.62
N GLU A 81 -12.78 -17.72 4.80
CA GLU A 81 -14.12 -17.10 4.73
C GLU A 81 -14.29 -15.97 5.77
N LEU A 82 -13.65 -16.09 6.95
CA LEU A 82 -13.66 -15.04 7.96
C LEU A 82 -12.96 -13.76 7.48
N GLN A 83 -11.81 -13.91 6.83
CA GLN A 83 -11.08 -12.77 6.24
C GLN A 83 -11.87 -12.16 5.07
N ALA A 84 -12.48 -12.99 4.24
CA ALA A 84 -13.31 -12.53 3.13
C ALA A 84 -14.55 -11.75 3.64
N ALA A 85 -15.25 -12.25 4.65
CA ALA A 85 -16.38 -11.58 5.25
C ALA A 85 -16.00 -10.25 5.91
N TYR A 86 -14.88 -10.24 6.63
CA TYR A 86 -14.37 -8.99 7.23
C TYR A 86 -14.05 -7.94 6.16
N LEU A 87 -13.34 -8.35 5.10
CA LEU A 87 -13.02 -7.47 3.97
C LEU A 87 -14.28 -6.99 3.26
N TRP A 88 -15.29 -7.84 3.11
CA TRP A 88 -16.57 -7.48 2.48
C TRP A 88 -17.20 -6.28 3.19
N GLY A 89 -17.33 -6.31 4.52
CA GLY A 89 -17.87 -5.19 5.29
C GLY A 89 -17.05 -3.89 5.15
N GLN A 90 -15.72 -4.00 4.96
CA GLN A 90 -14.88 -2.85 4.64
C GLN A 90 -15.16 -2.29 3.25
N LEU A 91 -15.37 -3.16 2.27
CA LEU A 91 -15.60 -2.77 0.88
C LEU A 91 -16.98 -2.15 0.68
N GLU A 92 -18.01 -2.61 1.39
CA GLU A 92 -19.34 -1.99 1.39
C GLU A 92 -19.31 -0.53 1.89
N ASN A 93 -18.36 -0.21 2.77
CA ASN A 93 -18.18 1.13 3.33
C ASN A 93 -16.98 1.89 2.70
N ALA A 94 -16.46 1.43 1.55
CA ALA A 94 -15.23 1.95 0.97
C ALA A 94 -15.28 3.46 0.68
N ASP A 95 -16.39 3.97 0.17
CA ASP A 95 -16.54 5.40 -0.15
C ASP A 95 -16.56 6.24 1.12
N LEU A 96 -17.23 5.80 2.17
CA LEU A 96 -17.29 6.48 3.46
C LEU A 96 -15.91 6.53 4.12
N ILE A 97 -15.21 5.39 4.14
CA ILE A 97 -13.85 5.30 4.66
C ILE A 97 -12.90 6.24 3.89
N ASN A 98 -12.99 6.23 2.56
CA ASN A 98 -12.14 7.05 1.72
C ASN A 98 -12.40 8.55 1.94
N LEU A 99 -13.66 8.95 2.01
CA LEU A 99 -14.06 10.34 2.27
C LEU A 99 -13.55 10.83 3.62
N ASN A 100 -13.73 10.04 4.68
CA ASN A 100 -13.25 10.38 6.02
C ASN A 100 -11.72 10.58 6.04
N ARG A 101 -10.98 9.67 5.40
CA ARG A 101 -9.52 9.77 5.30
C ARG A 101 -9.06 10.98 4.51
N LEU A 102 -9.72 11.29 3.39
CA LEU A 102 -9.45 12.50 2.60
C LEU A 102 -9.71 13.78 3.39
N ASN A 103 -10.76 13.81 4.18
CA ASN A 103 -11.04 14.94 5.07
C ASN A 103 -9.93 15.13 6.11
N SER A 104 -9.53 14.07 6.80
CA SER A 104 -8.45 14.10 7.78
C SER A 104 -7.12 14.54 7.14
N TRP A 105 -6.83 14.02 5.94
CA TRP A 105 -5.65 14.42 5.16
C TRP A 105 -5.68 15.91 4.82
N SER A 106 -6.82 16.43 4.38
CA SER A 106 -7.02 17.84 4.03
C SER A 106 -6.89 18.76 5.25
N ILE A 107 -7.34 18.32 6.42
CA ILE A 107 -7.17 19.07 7.68
C ILE A 107 -5.68 19.20 8.00
N TYR A 108 -4.91 18.12 7.95
CA TYR A 108 -3.45 18.17 8.12
C TYR A 108 -2.81 19.15 7.14
N TYR A 109 -3.10 18.99 5.85
CA TYR A 109 -2.52 19.82 4.81
C TYR A 109 -2.78 21.31 5.05
N ASN A 110 -4.03 21.66 5.32
CA ASN A 110 -4.43 23.06 5.54
C ASN A 110 -3.83 23.66 6.80
N ARG A 111 -3.71 22.88 7.87
CA ARG A 111 -3.14 23.37 9.14
C ARG A 111 -1.62 23.50 9.10
N LEU A 112 -0.94 22.70 8.29
CA LEU A 112 0.52 22.67 8.23
C LEU A 112 1.11 23.49 7.08
N LYS A 113 0.29 24.01 6.14
CA LYS A 113 0.78 24.74 4.96
C LYS A 113 1.62 25.99 5.27
N ASN A 114 1.42 26.63 6.42
CA ASN A 114 2.23 27.79 6.82
C ASN A 114 3.65 27.35 7.19
N LEU A 115 3.82 26.19 7.82
CA LEU A 115 5.15 25.64 8.11
C LEU A 115 5.93 25.30 6.82
N GLU A 116 5.23 24.92 5.75
CA GLU A 116 5.87 24.75 4.44
C GLU A 116 6.28 26.07 3.81
N LYS A 117 5.44 27.12 3.90
CA LYS A 117 5.79 28.47 3.44
C LYS A 117 7.03 29.03 4.15
N ASP A 118 7.16 28.72 5.43
CA ASP A 118 8.30 29.14 6.27
C ASP A 118 9.52 28.20 6.09
N ASN A 119 9.46 27.25 5.14
CA ASN A 119 10.50 26.25 4.86
C ASN A 119 10.91 25.37 6.06
N ILE A 120 10.01 25.20 7.03
CA ILE A 120 10.25 24.35 8.21
C ILE A 120 10.04 22.86 7.87
N ILE A 121 9.03 22.58 7.05
CA ILE A 121 8.70 21.22 6.57
C ILE A 121 8.41 21.25 5.07
N GLN A 122 8.34 20.04 4.46
CA GLN A 122 7.77 19.84 3.14
C GLN A 122 6.53 18.97 3.26
N LEU A 123 5.46 19.35 2.58
CA LEU A 123 4.18 18.63 2.54
C LEU A 123 4.10 17.68 1.34
N PRO A 124 3.20 16.68 1.38
CA PRO A 124 2.94 15.80 0.23
C PRO A 124 2.43 16.61 -0.97
N LYS A 125 2.97 16.33 -2.15
CA LYS A 125 2.50 16.91 -3.40
C LYS A 125 1.69 15.88 -4.17
N ILE A 126 0.45 16.21 -4.50
CA ILE A 126 -0.41 15.38 -5.34
C ILE A 126 -0.31 15.91 -6.77
N PRO A 127 0.15 15.11 -7.75
CA PRO A 127 0.21 15.52 -9.14
C PRO A 127 -1.18 15.84 -9.70
N GLU A 128 -1.29 16.79 -10.64
CA GLU A 128 -2.56 17.28 -11.19
C GLU A 128 -3.44 16.18 -11.79
N ASN A 129 -2.84 15.17 -12.40
CA ASN A 129 -3.57 14.07 -13.03
C ASN A 129 -3.85 12.89 -12.07
N CYS A 130 -3.66 13.06 -10.76
CA CYS A 130 -3.82 12.02 -9.76
C CYS A 130 -4.89 12.35 -8.74
N ASN A 131 -5.72 11.36 -8.42
CA ASN A 131 -6.59 11.38 -7.26
C ASN A 131 -6.07 10.32 -6.28
N HIS A 132 -5.73 10.74 -5.06
CA HIS A 132 -5.20 9.84 -4.05
C HIS A 132 -6.29 9.37 -3.08
N ASN A 133 -6.00 8.30 -2.35
CA ASN A 133 -6.90 7.68 -1.38
C ASN A 133 -6.54 8.00 0.08
N ALA A 134 -5.74 9.02 0.32
CA ALA A 134 -5.28 9.39 1.66
C ALA A 134 -4.74 8.19 2.48
N HIS A 135 -3.93 7.32 1.84
CA HIS A 135 -3.36 6.16 2.53
C HIS A 135 -2.49 6.58 3.72
N MET A 136 -1.74 7.65 3.57
CA MET A 136 -0.93 8.23 4.64
C MET A 136 -0.84 9.75 4.50
N PHE A 137 -0.56 10.43 5.60
CA PHE A 137 -0.07 11.78 5.60
C PHE A 137 1.36 11.79 6.12
N TYR A 138 2.28 12.39 5.39
CA TYR A 138 3.66 12.47 5.78
C TYR A 138 4.16 13.92 5.68
N ILE A 139 5.20 14.22 6.43
CA ILE A 139 5.98 15.45 6.26
C ILE A 139 7.45 15.08 6.09
N LYS A 140 8.21 15.94 5.43
CA LYS A 140 9.66 15.85 5.43
C LYS A 140 10.24 17.06 6.18
N VAL A 141 11.19 16.79 7.03
CA VAL A 141 11.94 17.79 7.80
C VAL A 141 13.36 17.95 7.23
N LYS A 142 14.15 18.86 7.78
CA LYS A 142 15.46 19.21 7.25
C LYS A 142 16.44 18.04 7.15
N ASN A 143 16.51 17.19 8.18
CA ASN A 143 17.48 16.10 8.28
C ASN A 143 17.03 15.05 9.33
N LEU A 144 17.83 13.97 9.43
CA LEU A 144 17.62 12.86 10.36
C LEU A 144 17.52 13.31 11.83
N GLU A 145 18.41 14.22 12.26
CA GLU A 145 18.43 14.71 13.64
C GLU A 145 17.09 15.41 13.99
N THR A 146 16.65 16.32 13.13
CA THR A 146 15.36 17.01 13.30
C THR A 146 14.18 16.04 13.32
N ARG A 147 14.22 15.01 12.45
CA ARG A 147 13.19 13.97 12.43
C ARG A 147 13.16 13.19 13.74
N THR A 148 14.30 12.77 14.23
CA THR A 148 14.41 11.99 15.47
C THR A 148 13.87 12.79 16.67
N LYS A 149 14.33 14.03 16.83
CA LYS A 149 13.83 14.92 17.89
C LYS A 149 12.31 15.15 17.81
N LEU A 150 11.79 15.33 16.60
CA LEU A 150 10.35 15.53 16.39
C LEU A 150 9.56 14.27 16.73
N LEU A 151 10.03 13.08 16.35
CA LEU A 151 9.39 11.81 16.72
C LEU A 151 9.35 11.60 18.23
N GLU A 152 10.44 11.88 18.93
CA GLU A 152 10.53 11.80 20.40
C GLU A 152 9.56 12.79 21.07
N TYR A 153 9.53 14.04 20.59
CA TYR A 153 8.61 15.05 21.08
C TYR A 153 7.14 14.66 20.89
N LEU A 154 6.77 14.18 19.69
CA LEU A 154 5.40 13.74 19.39
C LEU A 154 5.01 12.53 20.25
N LYS A 155 5.91 11.56 20.41
CA LYS A 155 5.72 10.42 21.31
C LYS A 155 5.47 10.87 22.75
N GLY A 156 6.22 11.85 23.26
CA GLY A 156 6.01 12.45 24.56
C GLY A 156 4.67 13.19 24.73
N LYS A 157 4.02 13.53 23.60
CA LYS A 157 2.66 14.09 23.54
C LYS A 157 1.58 13.04 23.22
N ASN A 158 1.90 11.76 23.29
CA ASN A 158 1.02 10.63 22.92
C ASN A 158 0.53 10.68 21.47
N ILE A 159 1.33 11.25 20.56
CA ILE A 159 1.05 11.27 19.11
C ILE A 159 1.91 10.20 18.44
N GLY A 160 1.27 9.18 17.88
CA GLY A 160 1.89 8.00 17.25
C GLY A 160 2.43 8.29 15.84
N ALA A 161 3.39 9.21 15.72
CA ALA A 161 4.11 9.42 14.47
C ALA A 161 5.24 8.38 14.30
N VAL A 162 5.52 7.99 13.04
CA VAL A 162 6.53 6.97 12.74
C VAL A 162 7.38 7.36 11.53
N PHE A 163 8.62 6.88 11.48
CA PHE A 163 9.45 6.98 10.27
C PHE A 163 8.92 6.05 9.16
N HIS A 164 9.43 6.21 7.94
CA HIS A 164 8.99 5.38 6.81
C HIS A 164 10.17 4.69 6.16
N TYR A 165 10.50 3.58 6.73
CA TYR A 165 11.43 2.50 6.36
C TYR A 165 12.87 2.88 6.03
N VAL A 166 13.76 1.98 6.40
CA VAL A 166 15.15 1.93 5.94
C VAL A 166 15.15 1.50 4.47
N PRO A 167 15.91 2.14 3.59
CA PRO A 167 16.04 1.72 2.20
C PRO A 167 16.52 0.27 2.08
N LEU A 168 15.94 -0.51 1.17
CA LEU A 168 16.25 -1.94 1.05
C LEU A 168 17.74 -2.19 0.72
N HIS A 169 18.32 -1.36 -0.13
CA HIS A 169 19.73 -1.50 -0.55
C HIS A 169 20.74 -1.18 0.56
N THR A 170 20.33 -0.47 1.62
CA THR A 170 21.16 -0.21 2.80
C THR A 170 20.87 -1.14 3.97
N SER A 171 19.86 -2.00 3.85
CA SER A 171 19.53 -2.99 4.86
C SER A 171 20.59 -4.10 4.93
N PRO A 172 20.76 -4.80 6.08
CA PRO A 172 21.74 -5.89 6.20
C PRO A 172 21.57 -6.97 5.12
N PHE A 173 20.34 -7.35 4.81
CA PHE A 173 20.07 -8.35 3.77
C PHE A 173 20.33 -7.77 2.37
N GLY A 174 19.91 -6.54 2.11
CA GLY A 174 20.14 -5.85 0.84
C GLY A 174 21.62 -5.71 0.51
N CYS A 175 22.42 -5.21 1.45
CA CYS A 175 23.87 -5.09 1.27
C CYS A 175 24.57 -6.42 0.96
N LYS A 176 24.05 -7.54 1.53
CA LYS A 176 24.65 -8.86 1.34
C LYS A 176 24.24 -9.54 0.03
N ASN A 177 23.00 -9.32 -0.43
CA ASN A 177 22.39 -10.15 -1.47
C ASN A 177 21.99 -9.38 -2.74
N THR A 178 22.17 -8.05 -2.78
CA THR A 178 21.78 -7.23 -3.93
C THR A 178 22.89 -6.26 -4.32
N ILE A 179 22.84 -5.83 -5.57
CA ILE A 179 23.71 -4.78 -6.10
C ILE A 179 22.83 -3.56 -6.38
N PHE A 180 23.14 -2.43 -5.75
CA PHE A 180 22.51 -1.17 -6.09
C PHE A 180 23.16 -0.62 -7.38
N ASN A 181 22.37 -0.46 -8.43
CA ASN A 181 22.86 0.06 -9.69
C ASN A 181 22.77 1.60 -9.74
N GLY A 182 23.90 2.26 -9.86
CA GLY A 182 24.02 3.71 -9.95
C GLY A 182 24.32 4.40 -8.62
N VAL A 183 23.96 5.68 -8.52
CA VAL A 183 24.20 6.52 -7.32
C VAL A 183 22.88 6.81 -6.62
N ASP A 184 22.82 6.53 -5.32
CA ASP A 184 21.67 6.90 -4.50
C ASP A 184 21.60 8.41 -4.26
N LYS A 185 20.80 9.08 -5.08
CA LYS A 185 20.61 10.55 -5.00
C LYS A 185 19.44 10.94 -4.10
N PHE A 186 18.48 10.05 -3.88
CA PHE A 186 17.22 10.39 -3.25
C PHE A 186 16.82 9.47 -2.12
N THR A 187 16.90 8.16 -2.31
CA THR A 187 16.23 7.19 -1.44
C THR A 187 16.69 7.28 0.01
N SER A 188 17.99 7.26 0.28
CA SER A 188 18.50 7.36 1.66
C SER A 188 18.22 8.73 2.26
N ILE A 189 18.53 9.80 1.53
CA ILE A 189 18.36 11.18 2.02
C ILE A 189 16.90 11.48 2.35
N GLU A 190 15.98 11.08 1.47
CA GLU A 190 14.56 11.37 1.66
C GLU A 190 13.93 10.49 2.74
N SER A 191 14.37 9.24 2.88
CA SER A 191 13.90 8.35 3.95
C SER A 191 14.31 8.84 5.35
N GLU A 192 15.49 9.46 5.47
CA GLU A 192 15.96 10.05 6.72
C GLU A 192 15.14 11.27 7.17
N LYS A 193 14.57 12.02 6.23
CA LYS A 193 13.79 13.24 6.50
C LYS A 193 12.32 12.97 6.75
N LEU A 194 11.78 11.85 6.29
CA LEU A 194 10.36 11.57 6.23
C LEU A 194 9.84 10.99 7.55
N LEU A 195 8.73 11.54 8.03
CA LEU A 195 7.91 10.93 9.08
C LEU A 195 6.42 10.96 8.69
N ARG A 196 5.68 9.94 9.13
CA ARG A 196 4.24 9.83 8.91
C ARG A 196 3.49 10.27 10.16
N LEU A 197 2.45 11.06 9.97
CA LEU A 197 1.52 11.43 11.02
C LEU A 197 0.37 10.43 11.09
N PRO A 198 -0.28 10.28 12.26
CA PRO A 198 -1.41 9.37 12.43
C PRO A 198 -2.54 9.71 11.45
N LEU A 199 -3.03 8.71 10.74
CA LEU A 199 -4.16 8.85 9.82
C LEU A 199 -4.91 7.51 9.71
N TRP A 200 -6.11 7.44 10.27
CA TRP A 200 -6.99 6.26 10.22
C TRP A 200 -8.44 6.69 10.01
N TYR A 201 -9.31 5.74 9.83
CA TYR A 201 -10.76 5.91 9.83
C TYR A 201 -11.30 5.76 11.26
N GLY A 202 -12.11 6.72 11.70
CA GLY A 202 -12.72 6.73 13.04
C GLY A 202 -13.05 8.13 13.53
#